data_c198a93f9a3c8720a1b7f220d84adce1
#
_entry.id   c198a93f9a3c8720a1b7f220d84adce1
#
_cell.length_a   1.000
_cell.length_b   1.000
_cell.length_c   1.000
_cell.angle_alpha   90.00
_cell.angle_beta   90.00
_cell.angle_gamma   90.00
#
_symmetry.space_group_name_H-M   'P 1'
#
loop_
_entity.id
_entity.type
_entity.pdbx_description
1 polymer ?
#
loop_
_entity_poly.entity_id
_entity_poly.type
_entity_poly.pdbx_seq_one_letter_code
_entity_poly.pdbx_strand_id
1 'polypeptide(L)'
;VLIGSDNHPVAQGSYTWENQLVDGLWTYGIDEIWSGLQASYADLCSDVRSRYGVELERLAGIGISAMMHGYMPFGKDGNILVPFRTWRNTNTGRAARELSELFDFNIPLRWSISHLYQAILDGEEHVCRIDFLTTLAGYIHWQLSGRRVLGIGDASGMLPVDSGAGDYSEEMIGKFDDLVSSKGFPWKLRDILPKALMAGEDAGYLTEAGAMKLDPSGRLKAGVPMCPPE
;
A
#
# COMPACT_ATOMS: atom_id res chain seq x y z
N VAL A 1 2.69 16.29 6.24
CA VAL A 1 3.75 17.22 6.65
C VAL A 1 4.39 17.78 5.39
N LEU A 2 4.58 19.13 5.33
CA LEU A 2 5.35 19.81 4.29
C LEU A 2 6.78 20.01 4.80
N ILE A 3 7.75 19.58 4.00
CA ILE A 3 9.18 19.67 4.31
C ILE A 3 9.80 20.78 3.44
N GLY A 4 10.56 21.69 4.07
CA GLY A 4 11.30 22.73 3.40
C GLY A 4 12.58 22.25 2.72
N SER A 5 13.26 23.13 1.98
CA SER A 5 14.50 22.81 1.28
C SER A 5 15.68 22.50 2.21
N ASP A 6 15.55 22.82 3.49
CA ASP A 6 16.50 22.52 4.57
C ASP A 6 16.18 21.18 5.28
N ASN A 7 15.24 20.38 4.74
CA ASN A 7 14.73 19.12 5.31
C ASN A 7 14.02 19.25 6.67
N HIS A 8 13.56 20.46 7.04
CA HIS A 8 12.75 20.66 8.25
C HIS A 8 11.26 20.80 7.92
N PRO A 9 10.38 20.32 8.82
CA PRO A 9 8.94 20.57 8.69
C PRO A 9 8.62 22.07 8.72
N VAL A 10 7.90 22.56 7.72
CA VAL A 10 7.49 23.97 7.62
C VAL A 10 6.00 24.16 7.86
N ALA A 11 5.20 23.14 7.56
CA ALA A 11 3.76 23.11 7.83
C ALA A 11 3.27 21.67 8.01
N GLN A 12 2.10 21.53 8.61
CA GLN A 12 1.48 20.22 8.79
C GLN A 12 -0.04 20.31 8.70
N GLY A 13 -0.65 19.17 8.39
CA GLY A 13 -2.07 18.97 8.49
C GLY A 13 -2.36 17.59 9.04
N SER A 14 -3.49 17.43 9.71
CA SER A 14 -3.85 16.20 10.41
C SER A 14 -5.32 15.88 10.29
N TYR A 15 -5.63 14.62 10.47
CA TYR A 15 -6.98 14.11 10.62
C TYR A 15 -6.94 12.96 11.62
N THR A 16 -7.85 12.97 12.59
CA THR A 16 -7.93 11.91 13.60
C THR A 16 -9.05 10.94 13.22
N TRP A 17 -8.73 9.67 13.18
CA TRP A 17 -9.69 8.59 12.96
C TRP A 17 -9.48 7.45 13.96
N GLU A 18 -10.48 6.59 14.09
CA GLU A 18 -10.42 5.44 14.98
C GLU A 18 -10.26 4.14 14.23
N ASN A 19 -9.61 3.16 14.88
CA ASN A 19 -9.56 1.80 14.36
C ASN A 19 -10.96 1.18 14.39
N GLN A 20 -11.33 0.49 13.32
CA GLN A 20 -12.61 -0.18 13.19
C GLN A 20 -12.46 -1.68 13.32
N LEU A 21 -13.30 -2.29 14.15
CA LEU A 21 -13.45 -3.73 14.23
C LEU A 21 -14.82 -4.09 13.67
N VAL A 22 -14.84 -4.67 12.48
CA VAL A 22 -16.06 -5.07 11.75
C VAL A 22 -16.02 -6.57 11.53
N ASP A 23 -17.05 -7.28 11.99
CA ASP A 23 -17.17 -8.74 11.87
C ASP A 23 -15.92 -9.50 12.36
N GLY A 24 -15.29 -8.99 13.42
CA GLY A 24 -14.08 -9.58 14.00
C GLY A 24 -12.78 -9.27 13.25
N LEU A 25 -12.80 -8.40 12.24
CA LEU A 25 -11.62 -7.96 11.48
C LEU A 25 -11.32 -6.48 11.73
N TRP A 26 -10.07 -6.18 12.04
CA TRP A 26 -9.57 -4.82 12.08
C TRP A 26 -9.41 -4.28 10.67
N THR A 27 -10.13 -3.21 10.36
CA THR A 27 -10.21 -2.62 9.02
C THR A 27 -10.26 -1.10 9.05
N TYR A 28 -10.20 -0.50 7.87
CA TYR A 28 -10.56 0.89 7.57
C TYR A 28 -11.34 0.92 6.27
N GLY A 29 -12.41 1.71 6.23
CA GLY A 29 -13.17 1.95 5.01
C GLY A 29 -12.34 2.74 3.97
N ILE A 30 -12.42 2.35 2.70
CA ILE A 30 -11.71 3.06 1.61
C ILE A 30 -12.12 4.54 1.53
N ASP A 31 -13.42 4.83 1.67
CA ASP A 31 -13.94 6.20 1.62
C ASP A 31 -13.45 7.03 2.82
N GLU A 32 -13.31 6.39 3.99
CA GLU A 32 -12.77 7.05 5.19
C GLU A 32 -11.28 7.36 5.04
N ILE A 33 -10.49 6.44 4.44
CA ILE A 33 -9.08 6.69 4.12
C ILE A 33 -8.96 7.94 3.25
N TRP A 34 -9.77 8.06 2.18
CA TRP A 34 -9.72 9.22 1.30
C TRP A 34 -10.23 10.49 1.96
N SER A 35 -11.31 10.42 2.72
CA SER A 35 -11.82 11.56 3.49
C SER A 35 -10.77 12.09 4.47
N GLY A 36 -10.07 11.19 5.16
CA GLY A 36 -8.97 11.55 6.07
C GLY A 36 -7.78 12.19 5.37
N LEU A 37 -7.35 11.64 4.21
CA LEU A 37 -6.27 12.21 3.41
C LEU A 37 -6.61 13.61 2.89
N GLN A 38 -7.81 13.79 2.35
CA GLN A 38 -8.29 15.07 1.86
C GLN A 38 -8.38 16.12 2.98
N ALA A 39 -8.92 15.72 4.14
CA ALA A 39 -9.00 16.60 5.30
C ALA A 39 -7.60 17.01 5.80
N SER A 40 -6.66 16.05 5.90
CA SER A 40 -5.27 16.32 6.29
C SER A 40 -4.56 17.24 5.29
N TYR A 41 -4.81 17.06 3.98
CA TYR A 41 -4.23 17.92 2.95
C TYR A 41 -4.83 19.33 3.01
N ALA A 42 -6.14 19.46 3.19
CA ALA A 42 -6.81 20.75 3.33
C ALA A 42 -6.33 21.51 4.60
N ASP A 43 -6.13 20.80 5.71
CA ASP A 43 -5.57 21.34 6.94
C ASP A 43 -4.12 21.83 6.72
N LEU A 44 -3.29 21.04 6.01
CA LEU A 44 -1.95 21.45 5.61
C LEU A 44 -1.96 22.74 4.77
N CYS A 45 -2.85 22.83 3.78
CA CYS A 45 -3.00 24.05 2.96
C CYS A 45 -3.41 25.27 3.80
N SER A 46 -4.27 25.07 4.79
CA SER A 46 -4.67 26.11 5.74
C SER A 46 -3.51 26.58 6.61
N ASP A 47 -2.68 25.65 7.11
CA ASP A 47 -1.49 25.97 7.91
C ASP A 47 -0.48 26.77 7.08
N VAL A 48 -0.23 26.36 5.81
CA VAL A 48 0.66 27.07 4.87
C VAL A 48 0.15 28.49 4.62
N ARG A 49 -1.15 28.65 4.35
CA ARG A 49 -1.74 29.98 4.14
C ARG A 49 -1.62 30.86 5.38
N SER A 50 -1.89 30.31 6.55
CA SER A 50 -1.83 31.03 7.83
C SER A 50 -0.41 31.51 8.16
N ARG A 51 0.61 30.65 7.90
CA ARG A 51 2.02 30.96 8.25
C ARG A 51 2.72 31.83 7.23
N TYR A 52 2.44 31.61 5.95
CA TYR A 52 3.23 32.19 4.85
C TYR A 52 2.44 33.09 3.91
N GLY A 53 1.11 33.13 4.01
CA GLY A 53 0.25 33.95 3.16
C GLY A 53 0.21 33.48 1.69
N VAL A 54 0.57 32.21 1.43
CA VAL A 54 0.63 31.64 0.09
C VAL A 54 -0.31 30.46 -0.09
N GLU A 55 -0.76 30.21 -1.31
CA GLU A 55 -1.52 29.02 -1.66
C GLU A 55 -0.55 27.90 -2.09
N LEU A 56 -0.81 26.68 -1.63
CA LEU A 56 -0.02 25.51 -1.98
C LEU A 56 -0.54 24.92 -3.29
N GLU A 57 0.13 25.21 -4.40
CA GLU A 57 -0.27 24.73 -5.73
C GLU A 57 0.69 23.70 -6.31
N ARG A 58 1.97 23.74 -5.93
CA ARG A 58 3.03 22.88 -6.45
C ARG A 58 3.92 22.37 -5.33
N LEU A 59 4.35 21.13 -5.49
CA LEU A 59 5.31 20.45 -4.61
C LEU A 59 6.51 20.01 -5.44
N ALA A 60 7.68 19.93 -4.80
CA ALA A 60 8.88 19.39 -5.43
C ALA A 60 8.86 17.86 -5.53
N GLY A 61 8.13 17.21 -4.62
CA GLY A 61 7.94 15.76 -4.59
C GLY A 61 6.88 15.37 -3.57
N ILE A 62 6.33 14.17 -3.72
CA ILE A 62 5.37 13.57 -2.77
C ILE A 62 5.87 12.20 -2.38
N GLY A 63 6.00 11.94 -1.08
CA GLY A 63 6.21 10.62 -0.50
C GLY A 63 4.97 10.17 0.25
N ILE A 64 4.62 8.90 0.10
CA ILE A 64 3.56 8.24 0.85
C ILE A 64 4.21 7.27 1.83
N SER A 65 4.00 7.50 3.12
CA SER A 65 4.33 6.55 4.17
C SER A 65 3.07 6.19 4.91
N ALA A 66 2.78 4.92 5.01
CA ALA A 66 1.56 4.45 5.64
C ALA A 66 1.82 3.20 6.48
N MET A 67 0.73 2.61 6.95
CA MET A 67 0.75 1.36 7.69
C MET A 67 1.35 0.25 6.83
N MET A 68 2.49 -0.26 7.22
CA MET A 68 3.14 -1.41 6.63
C MET A 68 2.29 -2.68 6.85
N HIS A 69 2.43 -3.66 5.97
CA HIS A 69 1.73 -4.94 6.03
C HIS A 69 0.21 -4.86 5.73
N GLY A 70 -0.50 -5.93 6.03
CA GLY A 70 -1.92 -6.05 5.79
C GLY A 70 -2.26 -6.62 4.42
N TYR A 71 -3.55 -6.58 4.06
CA TYR A 71 -4.05 -7.29 2.90
C TYR A 71 -5.10 -6.46 2.15
N MET A 72 -4.74 -5.99 0.97
CA MET A 72 -5.60 -5.21 0.08
C MET A 72 -5.60 -5.85 -1.31
N PRO A 73 -6.44 -6.87 -1.57
CA PRO A 73 -6.55 -7.50 -2.88
C PRO A 73 -7.54 -6.74 -3.78
N PHE A 74 -7.15 -6.52 -5.02
CA PHE A 74 -7.93 -5.83 -6.04
C PHE A 74 -8.21 -6.73 -7.24
N GLY A 75 -9.40 -6.61 -7.82
CA GLY A 75 -9.76 -7.24 -9.07
C GLY A 75 -9.29 -6.46 -10.31
N LYS A 76 -9.49 -7.03 -11.49
CA LYS A 76 -9.15 -6.40 -12.78
C LYS A 76 -9.83 -5.05 -13.01
N ASP A 77 -10.98 -4.84 -12.41
CA ASP A 77 -11.74 -3.59 -12.44
C ASP A 77 -11.18 -2.51 -11.50
N GLY A 78 -10.13 -2.84 -10.71
CA GLY A 78 -9.53 -1.96 -9.74
C GLY A 78 -10.31 -1.81 -8.43
N ASN A 79 -11.39 -2.57 -8.24
CA ASN A 79 -12.15 -2.58 -7.00
C ASN A 79 -11.50 -3.52 -5.98
N ILE A 80 -11.54 -3.12 -4.69
CA ILE A 80 -11.10 -4.00 -3.60
C ILE A 80 -12.07 -5.17 -3.49
N LEU A 81 -11.53 -6.39 -3.36
CA LEU A 81 -12.32 -7.62 -3.40
C LEU A 81 -12.91 -8.01 -2.04
N VAL A 82 -12.25 -7.61 -0.96
CA VAL A 82 -12.67 -7.80 0.43
C VAL A 82 -12.25 -6.59 1.26
N PRO A 83 -12.85 -6.33 2.42
CA PRO A 83 -12.42 -5.25 3.30
C PRO A 83 -10.93 -5.32 3.61
N PHE A 84 -10.28 -4.15 3.68
CA PHE A 84 -8.86 -4.06 4.04
C PHE A 84 -8.60 -4.74 5.39
N ARG A 85 -7.71 -5.73 5.42
CA ARG A 85 -7.26 -6.40 6.65
C ARG A 85 -5.97 -5.76 7.12
N THR A 86 -6.03 -5.03 8.22
CA THR A 86 -4.86 -4.32 8.76
C THR A 86 -3.87 -5.27 9.44
N TRP A 87 -2.68 -4.77 9.78
CA TRP A 87 -1.65 -5.50 10.52
C TRP A 87 -2.11 -6.01 11.91
N ARG A 88 -3.23 -5.48 12.43
CA ARG A 88 -3.79 -5.89 13.73
C ARG A 88 -4.45 -7.26 13.69
N ASN A 89 -4.77 -7.77 12.51
CA ASN A 89 -5.38 -9.08 12.36
C ASN A 89 -4.36 -10.18 12.61
N THR A 90 -4.69 -11.11 13.52
CA THR A 90 -3.83 -12.21 13.94
C THR A 90 -4.40 -13.58 13.59
N ASN A 91 -5.44 -13.63 12.76
CA ASN A 91 -6.14 -14.84 12.34
C ASN A 91 -5.38 -15.67 11.28
N THR A 92 -4.13 -15.32 10.97
CA THR A 92 -3.27 -15.94 9.94
C THR A 92 -2.27 -16.94 10.53
N GLY A 93 -2.50 -17.44 11.76
CA GLY A 93 -1.52 -18.24 12.48
C GLY A 93 -1.16 -19.57 11.81
N ARG A 94 -2.13 -20.21 11.13
CA ARG A 94 -1.87 -21.43 10.37
C ARG A 94 -1.01 -21.14 9.15
N ALA A 95 -1.38 -20.14 8.36
CA ALA A 95 -0.66 -19.74 7.17
C ALA A 95 0.80 -19.31 7.49
N ALA A 96 0.99 -18.47 8.50
CA ALA A 96 2.31 -17.99 8.89
C ALA A 96 3.24 -19.15 9.29
N ARG A 97 2.74 -20.15 10.03
CA ARG A 97 3.52 -21.32 10.41
C ARG A 97 3.92 -22.18 9.20
N GLU A 98 2.92 -22.55 8.37
CA GLU A 98 3.18 -23.38 7.17
C GLU A 98 4.14 -22.69 6.19
N LEU A 99 4.00 -21.37 6.00
CA LEU A 99 4.93 -20.60 5.15
C LEU A 99 6.32 -20.46 5.76
N SER A 100 6.43 -20.31 7.08
CA SER A 100 7.74 -20.23 7.74
C SER A 100 8.51 -21.55 7.61
N GLU A 101 7.83 -22.68 7.72
CA GLU A 101 8.42 -24.01 7.48
C GLU A 101 8.82 -24.19 6.02
N LEU A 102 7.96 -23.79 5.06
CA LEU A 102 8.22 -23.91 3.63
C LEU A 102 9.44 -23.07 3.17
N PHE A 103 9.53 -21.86 3.69
CA PHE A 103 10.57 -20.91 3.26
C PHE A 103 11.87 -21.03 4.07
N ASP A 104 11.87 -21.78 5.17
CA ASP A 104 12.94 -21.74 6.17
C ASP A 104 13.25 -20.29 6.61
N PHE A 105 12.19 -19.51 6.78
CA PHE A 105 12.24 -18.08 7.08
C PHE A 105 11.06 -17.67 7.94
N ASN A 106 11.26 -16.88 8.98
CA ASN A 106 10.17 -16.45 9.85
C ASN A 106 9.18 -15.53 9.12
N ILE A 107 7.98 -16.02 8.84
CA ILE A 107 6.87 -15.26 8.23
C ILE A 107 5.91 -14.78 9.32
N PRO A 108 5.86 -13.47 9.62
CA PRO A 108 4.96 -12.92 10.63
C PRO A 108 3.48 -13.01 10.24
N LEU A 109 2.61 -13.09 11.25
CA LEU A 109 1.15 -13.15 11.08
C LEU A 109 0.60 -12.01 10.23
N ARG A 110 1.15 -10.81 10.38
CA ARG A 110 0.66 -9.57 9.78
C ARG A 110 1.08 -9.34 8.32
N TRP A 111 1.99 -10.17 7.79
CA TRP A 111 2.47 -10.00 6.41
C TRP A 111 1.40 -10.33 5.38
N SER A 112 1.44 -9.64 4.23
CA SER A 112 0.45 -9.80 3.18
C SER A 112 0.37 -11.23 2.66
N ILE A 113 1.50 -11.92 2.54
CA ILE A 113 1.55 -13.34 2.13
C ILE A 113 0.86 -14.26 3.13
N SER A 114 0.94 -13.98 4.45
CA SER A 114 0.23 -14.74 5.47
C SER A 114 -1.29 -14.59 5.33
N HIS A 115 -1.76 -13.39 5.04
CA HIS A 115 -3.18 -13.14 4.79
C HIS A 115 -3.66 -13.80 3.50
N LEU A 116 -2.87 -13.72 2.41
CA LEU A 116 -3.19 -14.38 1.15
C LEU A 116 -3.30 -15.89 1.32
N TYR A 117 -2.29 -16.50 1.96
CA TYR A 117 -2.31 -17.94 2.15
C TYR A 117 -3.41 -18.39 3.12
N GLN A 118 -3.71 -17.62 4.15
CA GLN A 118 -4.84 -17.92 5.04
C GLN A 118 -6.17 -17.87 4.27
N ALA A 119 -6.38 -16.87 3.40
CA ALA A 119 -7.56 -16.81 2.55
C ALA A 119 -7.68 -18.02 1.60
N ILE A 120 -6.55 -18.54 1.10
CA ILE A 120 -6.51 -19.79 0.32
C ILE A 120 -6.89 -21.00 1.16
N LEU A 121 -6.37 -21.11 2.38
CA LEU A 121 -6.66 -22.21 3.32
C LEU A 121 -8.14 -22.21 3.72
N ASP A 122 -8.72 -21.04 3.91
CA ASP A 122 -10.12 -20.84 4.28
C ASP A 122 -11.08 -20.99 3.09
N GLY A 123 -10.54 -21.10 1.86
CA GLY A 123 -11.33 -21.27 0.64
C GLY A 123 -12.10 -20.01 0.24
N GLU A 124 -11.59 -18.82 0.55
CA GLU A 124 -12.26 -17.56 0.24
C GLU A 124 -12.38 -17.34 -1.28
N GLU A 125 -13.59 -17.10 -1.77
CA GLU A 125 -13.90 -17.04 -3.20
C GLU A 125 -13.20 -15.91 -3.96
N HIS A 126 -12.86 -14.81 -3.26
CA HIS A 126 -12.22 -13.67 -3.90
C HIS A 126 -10.81 -13.99 -4.43
N VAL A 127 -10.13 -15.01 -3.87
CA VAL A 127 -8.72 -15.33 -4.18
C VAL A 127 -8.51 -15.58 -5.67
N CYS A 128 -9.44 -16.29 -6.33
CA CYS A 128 -9.33 -16.57 -7.78
C CYS A 128 -9.52 -15.31 -8.66
N ARG A 129 -9.98 -14.19 -8.10
CA ARG A 129 -10.22 -12.93 -8.82
C ARG A 129 -9.15 -11.87 -8.60
N ILE A 130 -8.13 -12.18 -7.79
CA ILE A 130 -7.05 -11.22 -7.51
C ILE A 130 -6.27 -10.93 -8.80
N ASP A 131 -6.12 -9.64 -9.10
CA ASP A 131 -5.30 -9.10 -10.18
C ASP A 131 -4.14 -8.27 -9.63
N PHE A 132 -4.31 -7.72 -8.42
CA PHE A 132 -3.30 -6.93 -7.76
C PHE A 132 -3.46 -7.02 -6.23
N LEU A 133 -2.34 -7.20 -5.55
CA LEU A 133 -2.24 -7.22 -4.10
C LEU A 133 -1.25 -6.16 -3.65
N THR A 134 -1.62 -5.33 -2.68
CA THR A 134 -0.73 -4.27 -2.19
C THR A 134 -1.01 -3.92 -0.73
N THR A 135 -0.20 -2.99 -0.20
CA THR A 135 -0.35 -2.35 1.11
C THR A 135 -1.14 -1.05 0.99
N LEU A 136 -1.41 -0.41 2.11
CA LEU A 136 -2.09 0.90 2.13
C LEU A 136 -1.26 1.98 1.42
N ALA A 137 0.07 2.02 1.65
CA ALA A 137 0.95 2.98 0.97
C ALA A 137 0.95 2.78 -0.55
N GLY A 138 1.08 1.52 -1.00
CA GLY A 138 1.03 1.17 -2.41
C GLY A 138 -0.33 1.49 -3.06
N TYR A 139 -1.43 1.26 -2.33
CA TYR A 139 -2.77 1.62 -2.81
C TYR A 139 -2.92 3.14 -3.03
N ILE A 140 -2.54 3.95 -2.03
CA ILE A 140 -2.62 5.41 -2.14
C ILE A 140 -1.74 5.91 -3.27
N HIS A 141 -0.50 5.41 -3.35
CA HIS A 141 0.43 5.75 -4.43
C HIS A 141 -0.16 5.42 -5.81
N TRP A 142 -0.68 4.21 -6.00
CA TRP A 142 -1.31 3.79 -7.25
C TRP A 142 -2.47 4.71 -7.65
N GLN A 143 -3.32 5.08 -6.70
CA GLN A 143 -4.45 5.98 -6.96
C GLN A 143 -4.00 7.40 -7.36
N LEU A 144 -2.86 7.87 -6.85
CA LEU A 144 -2.31 9.20 -7.15
C LEU A 144 -1.49 9.23 -8.44
N SER A 145 -0.71 8.18 -8.70
CA SER A 145 0.26 8.13 -9.80
C SER A 145 -0.17 7.26 -10.99
N GLY A 146 -1.15 6.38 -10.80
CA GLY A 146 -1.51 5.32 -11.74
C GLY A 146 -0.52 4.15 -11.76
N ARG A 147 0.57 4.15 -10.97
CA ARG A 147 1.61 3.12 -11.00
C ARG A 147 1.48 2.14 -9.83
N ARG A 148 1.53 0.84 -10.15
CA ARG A 148 1.47 -0.27 -9.20
C ARG A 148 2.89 -0.65 -8.75
N VAL A 149 3.46 0.19 -7.90
CA VAL A 149 4.83 0.03 -7.37
C VAL A 149 4.83 0.13 -5.85
N LEU A 150 5.89 -0.34 -5.21
CA LEU A 150 6.07 -0.28 -3.78
C LEU A 150 7.56 -0.08 -3.47
N GLY A 151 7.89 0.68 -2.44
CA GLY A 151 9.26 0.78 -1.96
C GLY A 151 9.72 -0.56 -1.38
N ILE A 152 11.01 -0.83 -1.46
CA ILE A 152 11.57 -2.12 -1.02
C ILE A 152 11.34 -2.39 0.47
N GLY A 153 11.29 -1.35 1.29
CA GLY A 153 11.00 -1.45 2.72
C GLY A 153 9.62 -2.00 2.97
N ASP A 154 8.58 -1.40 2.37
CA ASP A 154 7.20 -1.88 2.51
C ASP A 154 6.97 -3.21 1.78
N ALA A 155 7.62 -3.42 0.62
CA ALA A 155 7.60 -4.70 -0.10
C ALA A 155 8.10 -5.86 0.77
N SER A 156 9.12 -5.62 1.61
CA SER A 156 9.66 -6.61 2.55
C SER A 156 8.64 -7.06 3.61
N GLY A 157 7.60 -6.29 3.81
CA GLY A 157 6.48 -6.64 4.69
C GLY A 157 5.35 -7.40 3.98
N MET A 158 5.42 -7.54 2.66
CA MET A 158 4.49 -8.37 1.90
C MET A 158 5.01 -9.80 1.74
N LEU A 159 6.27 -9.93 1.32
CA LEU A 159 6.98 -11.19 1.06
C LEU A 159 8.48 -10.95 1.30
N PRO A 160 9.28 -11.98 1.69
CA PRO A 160 10.72 -11.80 1.81
C PRO A 160 11.37 -11.27 0.53
N VAL A 161 12.31 -10.35 0.70
CA VAL A 161 13.07 -9.73 -0.39
C VAL A 161 14.48 -10.28 -0.43
N ASP A 162 15.05 -10.36 -1.64
CA ASP A 162 16.47 -10.57 -1.88
C ASP A 162 17.17 -9.21 -1.93
N SER A 163 17.95 -8.90 -0.90
CA SER A 163 18.67 -7.63 -0.81
C SER A 163 19.74 -7.45 -1.89
N GLY A 164 20.25 -8.55 -2.46
CA GLY A 164 21.21 -8.52 -3.56
C GLY A 164 20.55 -8.16 -4.89
N ALA A 165 19.34 -8.66 -5.10
CA ALA A 165 18.54 -8.35 -6.28
C ALA A 165 17.77 -7.04 -6.17
N GLY A 166 17.50 -6.54 -4.94
CA GLY A 166 16.64 -5.37 -4.71
C GLY A 166 15.19 -5.64 -5.08
N ASP A 167 14.72 -6.87 -4.93
CA ASP A 167 13.37 -7.30 -5.31
C ASP A 167 12.91 -8.46 -4.40
N TYR A 168 11.70 -8.95 -4.58
CA TYR A 168 11.20 -10.14 -3.89
C TYR A 168 12.06 -11.37 -4.18
N SER A 169 12.13 -12.29 -3.21
CA SER A 169 12.84 -13.57 -3.40
C SER A 169 12.12 -14.45 -4.43
N GLU A 170 12.70 -14.61 -5.60
CA GLU A 170 12.15 -15.49 -6.65
C GLU A 170 12.10 -16.96 -6.22
N GLU A 171 13.02 -17.41 -5.37
CA GLU A 171 12.98 -18.76 -4.78
C GLU A 171 11.70 -18.96 -3.95
N MET A 172 11.35 -17.98 -3.11
CA MET A 172 10.16 -18.08 -2.26
C MET A 172 8.87 -17.91 -3.06
N ILE A 173 8.88 -17.07 -4.09
CA ILE A 173 7.77 -16.97 -5.06
C ILE A 173 7.53 -18.33 -5.71
N GLY A 174 8.56 -18.99 -6.21
CA GLY A 174 8.46 -20.32 -6.81
C GLY A 174 7.91 -21.37 -5.84
N LYS A 175 8.45 -21.41 -4.62
CA LYS A 175 7.96 -22.32 -3.56
C LYS A 175 6.47 -22.09 -3.25
N PHE A 176 6.03 -20.83 -3.20
CA PHE A 176 4.62 -20.51 -2.97
C PHE A 176 3.73 -20.93 -4.15
N ASP A 177 4.16 -20.64 -5.38
CA ASP A 177 3.43 -21.04 -6.59
C ASP A 177 3.25 -22.56 -6.66
N ASP A 178 4.29 -23.32 -6.32
CA ASP A 178 4.25 -24.79 -6.25
C ASP A 178 3.27 -25.27 -5.17
N LEU A 179 3.30 -24.65 -3.97
CA LEU A 179 2.40 -24.98 -2.85
C LEU A 179 0.93 -24.85 -3.26
N VAL A 180 0.58 -23.81 -4.00
CA VAL A 180 -0.81 -23.53 -4.40
C VAL A 180 -1.20 -24.07 -5.78
N SER A 181 -0.29 -24.74 -6.50
CA SER A 181 -0.45 -25.18 -7.89
C SER A 181 -1.71 -26.01 -8.13
N SER A 182 -2.08 -26.89 -7.17
CA SER A 182 -3.28 -27.73 -7.25
C SER A 182 -4.60 -26.96 -7.16
N LYS A 183 -4.58 -25.69 -6.77
CA LYS A 183 -5.77 -24.82 -6.67
C LYS A 183 -6.20 -24.26 -8.02
N GLY A 184 -5.31 -24.24 -9.03
CA GLY A 184 -5.62 -23.78 -10.39
C GLY A 184 -5.97 -22.29 -10.48
N PHE A 185 -5.35 -21.42 -9.68
CA PHE A 185 -5.55 -19.98 -9.76
C PHE A 185 -5.10 -19.44 -11.12
N PRO A 186 -5.79 -18.40 -11.67
CA PRO A 186 -5.45 -17.83 -12.98
C PRO A 186 -4.23 -16.90 -12.95
N TRP A 187 -3.60 -16.76 -11.80
CA TRP A 187 -2.45 -15.88 -11.55
C TRP A 187 -1.28 -16.67 -10.92
N LYS A 188 -0.09 -16.13 -11.07
CA LYS A 188 1.09 -16.49 -10.29
C LYS A 188 1.37 -15.40 -9.26
N LEU A 189 2.04 -15.72 -8.16
CA LEU A 189 2.29 -14.74 -7.10
C LEU A 189 2.96 -13.47 -7.63
N ARG A 190 3.95 -13.63 -8.52
CA ARG A 190 4.65 -12.50 -9.12
C ARG A 190 3.73 -11.55 -9.90
N ASP A 191 2.72 -12.08 -10.56
CA ASP A 191 1.81 -11.30 -11.41
C ASP A 191 0.93 -10.34 -10.62
N ILE A 192 0.63 -10.69 -9.36
CA ILE A 192 -0.27 -9.92 -8.50
C ILE A 192 0.46 -8.98 -7.53
N LEU A 193 1.78 -9.12 -7.38
CA LEU A 193 2.60 -8.25 -6.52
C LEU A 193 2.93 -6.92 -7.21
N PRO A 194 3.06 -5.81 -6.47
CA PRO A 194 3.61 -4.56 -6.99
C PRO A 194 5.08 -4.75 -7.38
N LYS A 195 5.55 -3.98 -8.35
CA LYS A 195 7.00 -3.90 -8.62
C LYS A 195 7.70 -3.25 -7.42
N ALA A 196 8.69 -3.91 -6.85
CA ALA A 196 9.54 -3.31 -5.82
C ALA A 196 10.49 -2.27 -6.44
N LEU A 197 10.72 -1.17 -5.73
CA LEU A 197 11.62 -0.09 -6.13
C LEU A 197 12.57 0.25 -4.98
N MET A 198 13.82 0.52 -5.33
CA MET A 198 14.79 1.07 -4.36
C MET A 198 14.53 2.57 -4.13
N ALA A 199 15.00 3.08 -3.00
CA ALA A 199 14.93 4.50 -2.71
C ALA A 199 15.62 5.32 -3.82
N GLY A 200 14.91 6.35 -4.33
CA GLY A 200 15.41 7.22 -5.40
C GLY A 200 15.08 6.75 -6.81
N GLU A 201 14.51 5.55 -7.00
CA GLU A 201 14.02 5.13 -8.30
C GLU A 201 12.73 5.86 -8.70
N ASP A 202 12.48 5.89 -10.02
CA ASP A 202 11.29 6.53 -10.60
C ASP A 202 10.02 5.77 -10.25
N ALA A 203 9.22 6.34 -9.35
CA ALA A 203 7.91 5.84 -8.98
C ALA A 203 6.75 6.53 -9.73
N GLY A 204 7.06 7.41 -10.68
CA GLY A 204 6.08 8.14 -11.49
C GLY A 204 5.75 9.52 -10.95
N TYR A 205 4.66 10.06 -11.43
CA TYR A 205 4.23 11.44 -11.17
C TYR A 205 2.78 11.49 -10.74
N LEU A 206 2.44 12.49 -9.94
CA LEU A 206 1.05 12.80 -9.60
C LEU A 206 0.27 13.10 -10.89
N THR A 207 -0.78 12.33 -11.14
CA THR A 207 -1.67 12.52 -12.29
C THR A 207 -2.69 13.63 -12.03
N GLU A 208 -3.37 14.12 -13.08
CA GLU A 208 -4.48 15.07 -12.91
C GLU A 208 -5.61 14.49 -12.06
N ALA A 209 -5.97 13.23 -12.31
CA ALA A 209 -6.97 12.52 -11.51
C ALA A 209 -6.52 12.34 -10.05
N GLY A 210 -5.24 12.01 -9.83
CA GLY A 210 -4.65 11.89 -8.50
C GLY A 210 -4.63 13.22 -7.75
N ALA A 211 -4.27 14.31 -8.43
CA ALA A 211 -4.29 15.65 -7.86
C ALA A 211 -5.71 16.05 -7.41
N MET A 212 -6.72 15.86 -8.27
CA MET A 212 -8.13 16.11 -7.95
C MET A 212 -8.65 15.20 -6.83
N LYS A 213 -8.17 13.96 -6.77
CA LYS A 213 -8.56 13.02 -5.72
C LYS A 213 -7.99 13.41 -4.36
N LEU A 214 -6.75 13.94 -4.30
CA LEU A 214 -6.14 14.42 -3.07
C LEU A 214 -6.66 15.80 -2.68
N ASP A 215 -6.76 16.70 -3.66
CA ASP A 215 -7.22 18.08 -3.49
C ASP A 215 -8.47 18.38 -4.34
N PRO A 216 -9.68 18.12 -3.81
CA PRO A 216 -10.92 18.42 -4.52
C PRO A 216 -11.12 19.91 -4.85
N SER A 217 -10.34 20.83 -4.26
CA SER A 217 -10.37 22.25 -4.62
C SER A 217 -9.76 22.53 -6.01
N GLY A 218 -9.00 21.59 -6.57
CA GLY A 218 -8.34 21.68 -7.88
C GLY A 218 -7.15 22.62 -7.95
N ARG A 219 -6.61 23.05 -6.80
CA ARG A 219 -5.43 23.93 -6.74
C ARG A 219 -4.12 23.17 -6.97
N LEU A 220 -4.00 21.96 -6.37
CA LEU A 220 -2.80 21.14 -6.53
C LEU A 220 -2.60 20.75 -8.00
N LYS A 221 -1.44 21.10 -8.54
CA LYS A 221 -1.07 20.79 -9.94
C LYS A 221 -0.47 19.41 -10.06
N ALA A 222 -0.85 18.72 -11.12
CA ALA A 222 -0.26 17.45 -11.52
C ALA A 222 1.21 17.58 -11.95
N GLY A 223 1.89 16.47 -12.21
CA GLY A 223 3.26 16.40 -12.68
C GLY A 223 4.31 16.48 -11.56
N VAL A 224 3.89 16.39 -10.30
CA VAL A 224 4.80 16.33 -9.16
C VAL A 224 5.43 14.94 -9.11
N PRO A 225 6.78 14.80 -9.01
CA PRO A 225 7.44 13.50 -8.82
C PRO A 225 6.94 12.80 -7.57
N MET A 226 6.74 11.48 -7.68
CA MET A 226 6.35 10.63 -6.55
C MET A 226 7.53 9.77 -6.12
N CYS A 227 7.78 9.68 -4.82
CA CYS A 227 8.75 8.73 -4.27
C CYS A 227 8.15 7.31 -4.21
N PRO A 228 8.98 6.23 -4.23
CA PRO A 228 8.52 4.89 -3.89
C PRO A 228 7.77 4.93 -2.55
N PRO A 229 6.54 4.37 -2.47
CA PRO A 229 5.74 4.41 -1.24
C PRO A 229 6.27 3.41 -0.21
N GLU A 230 6.27 3.81 1.07
CA GLU A 230 6.78 3.06 2.21
C GLU A 230 5.74 2.95 3.35
#